data_aef4a1ba69c48df22d6009a60774692e
#
_entry.id   aef4a1ba69c48df22d6009a60774692e
#
_cell.length_a   1.000
_cell.length_b   1.000
_cell.length_c   1.000
_cell.angle_alpha   90.00
_cell.angle_beta   90.00
_cell.angle_gamma   90.00
#
_symmetry.space_group_name_H-M   'P 1'
#
loop_
_entity.id
_entity.type
_entity.pdbx_description
1 polymer ?
#
loop_
_entity_poly.entity_id
_entity_poly.type
_entity_poly.pdbx_seq_one_letter_code
_entity_poly.pdbx_strand_id
1 'polypeptide(L)'
;MAKKSCIRDVADLNQINRCIDSINQVENSIIKLSDILKLAGNDVRLKILFLLSSEEDLCPCDLSDILDMTVPAVSQHLRKLKDAGILQPRREGQLIFYSLQKPYDELLKPLFNQIENNTILEVFEA
;
A
#
# COMPACT_ATOMS: atom_id res chain seq x y z
N MET A 1 -29.24 -6.68 9.44
CA MET A 1 -28.39 -5.65 10.01
C MET A 1 -28.44 -5.68 11.52
N ALA A 2 -27.32 -5.52 12.17
CA ALA A 2 -27.26 -5.60 13.62
C ALA A 2 -28.01 -4.44 14.26
N LYS A 3 -28.69 -4.73 15.36
CA LYS A 3 -29.37 -3.73 16.16
C LYS A 3 -28.33 -2.83 16.84
N LYS A 4 -28.56 -1.55 16.82
CA LYS A 4 -27.66 -0.59 17.42
C LYS A 4 -28.33 0.18 18.52
N SER A 5 -27.64 0.33 19.64
CA SER A 5 -28.07 1.14 20.75
C SER A 5 -27.36 2.50 20.66
N CYS A 6 -28.07 3.50 20.16
CA CYS A 6 -27.54 4.84 20.00
C CYS A 6 -28.30 5.82 20.88
N ILE A 7 -27.59 6.83 21.36
CA ILE A 7 -28.16 7.86 22.24
C ILE A 7 -28.81 8.99 21.47
N ARG A 8 -28.67 9.04 20.14
CA ARG A 8 -29.31 10.09 19.35
C ARG A 8 -30.82 9.87 19.31
N ASP A 9 -31.56 10.95 19.34
CA ASP A 9 -33.04 10.90 19.37
C ASP A 9 -33.61 10.62 17.98
N VAL A 10 -33.06 11.28 16.94
CA VAL A 10 -33.60 11.20 15.58
C VAL A 10 -32.47 10.92 14.59
N ALA A 11 -32.71 9.99 13.66
CA ALA A 11 -31.79 9.70 12.57
C ALA A 11 -32.16 10.57 11.35
N ASP A 12 -31.15 11.11 10.69
CA ASP A 12 -31.34 11.76 9.40
C ASP A 12 -31.33 10.69 8.31
N LEU A 13 -32.50 10.24 7.94
CA LEU A 13 -32.64 9.15 6.97
C LEU A 13 -32.13 9.50 5.59
N ASN A 14 -32.26 10.78 5.17
CA ASN A 14 -31.74 11.22 3.89
C ASN A 14 -30.23 11.13 3.84
N GLN A 15 -29.56 11.57 4.91
CA GLN A 15 -28.11 11.46 5.00
C GLN A 15 -27.66 10.01 5.01
N ILE A 16 -28.32 9.18 5.81
CA ILE A 16 -27.99 7.76 5.91
C ILE A 16 -28.11 7.08 4.57
N ASN A 17 -29.21 7.33 3.86
CA ASN A 17 -29.44 6.72 2.56
C ASN A 17 -28.41 7.16 1.51
N ARG A 18 -28.05 8.46 1.52
CA ARG A 18 -26.98 8.94 0.63
C ARG A 18 -25.66 8.22 0.91
N CYS A 19 -25.34 8.01 2.17
CA CYS A 19 -24.10 7.35 2.57
C CYS A 19 -24.12 5.86 2.20
N ILE A 20 -25.26 5.20 2.36
CA ILE A 20 -25.39 3.80 1.94
C ILE A 20 -25.16 3.69 0.43
N ASP A 21 -25.76 4.58 -0.36
CA ASP A 21 -25.58 4.58 -1.81
C ASP A 21 -24.12 4.84 -2.17
N SER A 22 -23.48 5.78 -1.48
CA SER A 22 -22.06 6.10 -1.72
C SER A 22 -21.17 4.88 -1.49
N ILE A 23 -21.36 4.19 -0.37
CA ILE A 23 -20.59 2.98 -0.05
C ILE A 23 -20.84 1.90 -1.10
N ASN A 24 -22.11 1.68 -1.47
CA ASN A 24 -22.44 0.66 -2.46
C ASN A 24 -21.75 0.92 -3.81
N GLN A 25 -21.62 2.18 -4.20
CA GLN A 25 -20.99 2.54 -5.46
C GLN A 25 -19.49 2.27 -5.49
N VAL A 26 -18.82 2.36 -4.34
CA VAL A 26 -17.36 2.26 -4.28
C VAL A 26 -16.86 1.03 -3.53
N GLU A 27 -17.76 0.12 -3.14
CA GLU A 27 -17.41 -0.99 -2.27
C GLU A 27 -16.28 -1.86 -2.82
N ASN A 28 -16.35 -2.22 -4.10
CA ASN A 28 -15.30 -3.04 -4.72
C ASN A 28 -13.95 -2.33 -4.72
N SER A 29 -13.97 -1.03 -4.99
CA SER A 29 -12.73 -0.23 -4.97
C SER A 29 -12.16 -0.11 -3.56
N ILE A 30 -13.01 0.04 -2.57
CA ILE A 30 -12.59 0.10 -1.17
C ILE A 30 -11.94 -1.22 -0.75
N ILE A 31 -12.55 -2.35 -1.09
CA ILE A 31 -12.00 -3.67 -0.75
C ILE A 31 -10.62 -3.83 -1.39
N LYS A 32 -10.50 -3.48 -2.66
CA LYS A 32 -9.23 -3.59 -3.38
C LYS A 32 -8.15 -2.69 -2.77
N LEU A 33 -8.50 -1.46 -2.46
CA LEU A 33 -7.57 -0.53 -1.80
C LEU A 33 -7.18 -1.03 -0.41
N SER A 34 -8.13 -1.58 0.34
CA SER A 34 -7.87 -2.16 1.65
C SER A 34 -6.82 -3.27 1.57
N ASP A 35 -6.91 -4.14 0.56
CA ASP A 35 -5.94 -5.22 0.36
C ASP A 35 -4.56 -4.66 0.05
N ILE A 36 -4.48 -3.63 -0.78
CA ILE A 36 -3.22 -2.96 -1.10
C ILE A 36 -2.61 -2.35 0.17
N LEU A 37 -3.41 -1.68 0.97
CA LEU A 37 -2.94 -1.03 2.19
C LEU A 37 -2.47 -2.04 3.23
N LYS A 38 -3.08 -3.21 3.30
CA LYS A 38 -2.62 -4.29 4.20
C LYS A 38 -1.22 -4.76 3.80
N LEU A 39 -0.96 -4.89 2.51
CA LEU A 39 0.37 -5.29 2.03
C LEU A 39 1.39 -4.19 2.26
N ALA A 40 1.04 -2.95 1.97
CA ALA A 40 1.92 -1.81 2.17
C ALA A 40 2.13 -1.46 3.65
N GLY A 41 1.21 -1.90 4.52
CA GLY A 41 1.22 -1.59 5.95
C GLY A 41 2.21 -2.41 6.77
N ASN A 42 3.34 -2.75 6.19
CA ASN A 42 4.48 -3.40 6.83
C ASN A 42 5.70 -2.56 6.50
N ASP A 43 6.51 -2.26 7.50
CA ASP A 43 7.61 -1.30 7.32
C ASP A 43 8.65 -1.77 6.28
N VAL A 44 8.95 -3.06 6.21
CA VAL A 44 9.90 -3.59 5.23
C VAL A 44 9.30 -3.47 3.81
N ARG A 45 8.07 -3.89 3.63
CA ARG A 45 7.42 -3.78 2.33
C ARG A 45 7.26 -2.33 1.90
N LEU A 46 6.93 -1.45 2.85
CA LEU A 46 6.81 -0.03 2.54
C LEU A 46 8.15 0.56 2.12
N LYS A 47 9.25 0.15 2.76
CA LYS A 47 10.60 0.55 2.34
C LYS A 47 10.90 0.09 0.93
N ILE A 48 10.55 -1.14 0.59
CA ILE A 48 10.74 -1.69 -0.76
C ILE A 48 9.96 -0.85 -1.78
N LEU A 49 8.70 -0.56 -1.50
CA LEU A 49 7.87 0.24 -2.40
C LEU A 49 8.39 1.66 -2.54
N PHE A 50 8.87 2.25 -1.46
CA PHE A 50 9.50 3.57 -1.48
C PHE A 50 10.72 3.60 -2.40
N LEU A 51 11.59 2.60 -2.27
CA LEU A 51 12.78 2.51 -3.10
C LEU A 51 12.42 2.32 -4.58
N LEU A 52 11.44 1.47 -4.87
CA LEU A 52 11.02 1.22 -6.24
C LEU A 52 10.17 2.34 -6.83
N SER A 53 9.72 3.28 -6.02
CA SER A 53 9.11 4.51 -6.51
C SER A 53 10.14 5.47 -7.08
N SER A 54 11.38 5.43 -6.58
CA SER A 54 12.46 6.31 -7.04
C SER A 54 13.43 5.60 -7.97
N GLU A 55 13.59 4.28 -7.85
CA GLU A 55 14.48 3.49 -8.71
C GLU A 55 13.65 2.69 -9.72
N GLU A 56 14.17 2.53 -10.93
CA GLU A 56 13.44 1.82 -11.97
C GLU A 56 13.20 0.36 -11.60
N ASP A 57 14.24 -0.33 -11.16
CA ASP A 57 14.12 -1.70 -10.68
C ASP A 57 15.28 -2.04 -9.74
N LEU A 58 15.07 -3.09 -8.93
CA LEU A 58 16.07 -3.60 -8.01
C LEU A 58 15.93 -5.13 -7.94
N CYS A 59 17.05 -5.82 -7.74
CA CYS A 59 17.03 -7.26 -7.51
C CYS A 59 17.03 -7.58 -6.02
N PRO A 60 16.68 -8.83 -5.62
CA PRO A 60 16.69 -9.20 -4.20
C PRO A 60 18.04 -8.97 -3.51
N CYS A 61 19.16 -9.17 -4.22
CA CYS A 61 20.47 -8.94 -3.63
C CYS A 61 20.69 -7.46 -3.29
N ASP A 62 20.26 -6.56 -4.20
CA ASP A 62 20.34 -5.11 -3.94
C ASP A 62 19.53 -4.76 -2.68
N LEU A 63 18.31 -5.26 -2.59
CA LEU A 63 17.44 -4.97 -1.46
C LEU A 63 17.97 -5.58 -0.17
N SER A 64 18.57 -6.76 -0.25
CA SER A 64 19.22 -7.40 0.90
C SER A 64 20.33 -6.50 1.46
N ASP A 65 21.15 -5.94 0.58
CA ASP A 65 22.24 -5.04 0.98
C ASP A 65 21.69 -3.72 1.54
N ILE A 66 20.70 -3.15 0.88
CA ILE A 66 20.13 -1.85 1.28
C ILE A 66 19.43 -1.96 2.63
N LEU A 67 18.66 -3.03 2.83
CA LEU A 67 17.80 -3.19 4.01
C LEU A 67 18.49 -3.96 5.14
N ASP A 68 19.71 -4.47 4.91
CA ASP A 68 20.44 -5.29 5.88
C ASP A 68 19.60 -6.48 6.34
N MET A 69 19.08 -7.22 5.36
CA MET A 69 18.26 -8.40 5.57
C MET A 69 18.80 -9.55 4.72
N THR A 70 18.43 -10.77 5.05
CA THR A 70 18.80 -11.92 4.22
C THR A 70 18.01 -11.90 2.91
N VAL A 71 18.60 -12.46 1.86
CA VAL A 71 17.92 -12.57 0.56
C VAL A 71 16.61 -13.37 0.69
N PRO A 72 16.55 -14.50 1.39
CA PRO A 72 15.28 -15.21 1.56
C PRO A 72 14.20 -14.38 2.24
N ALA A 73 14.55 -13.57 3.24
CA ALA A 73 13.58 -12.70 3.92
C ALA A 73 13.03 -11.64 2.98
N VAL A 74 13.92 -10.96 2.23
CA VAL A 74 13.52 -9.99 1.22
C VAL A 74 12.64 -10.64 0.17
N SER A 75 13.02 -11.83 -0.30
CA SER A 75 12.29 -12.54 -1.35
C SER A 75 10.87 -12.89 -0.94
N GLN A 76 10.63 -13.18 0.34
CA GLN A 76 9.27 -13.43 0.82
C GLN A 76 8.38 -12.19 0.70
N HIS A 77 8.93 -11.03 1.04
CA HIS A 77 8.19 -9.78 0.89
C HIS A 77 7.93 -9.44 -0.58
N LEU A 78 8.93 -9.64 -1.42
CA LEU A 78 8.78 -9.42 -2.87
C LEU A 78 7.73 -10.33 -3.47
N ARG A 79 7.67 -11.59 -3.04
CA ARG A 79 6.67 -12.54 -3.54
C ARG A 79 5.27 -12.08 -3.20
N LYS A 80 5.03 -11.63 -1.97
CA LYS A 80 3.71 -11.13 -1.57
C LYS A 80 3.27 -9.95 -2.42
N LEU A 81 4.18 -9.02 -2.67
CA LEU A 81 3.88 -7.84 -3.50
C LEU A 81 3.66 -8.21 -4.96
N LYS A 82 4.48 -9.13 -5.48
CA LYS A 82 4.34 -9.62 -6.85
C LYS A 82 3.02 -10.37 -7.04
N ASP A 83 2.67 -11.26 -6.11
CA ASP A 83 1.45 -12.07 -6.22
C ASP A 83 0.20 -11.19 -6.19
N ALA A 84 0.26 -10.04 -5.56
CA ALA A 84 -0.83 -9.07 -5.55
C ALA A 84 -0.83 -8.15 -6.78
N GLY A 85 0.15 -8.31 -7.69
CA GLY A 85 0.24 -7.51 -8.90
C GLY A 85 0.83 -6.13 -8.69
N ILE A 86 1.36 -5.85 -7.50
CA ILE A 86 1.94 -4.52 -7.20
C ILE A 86 3.31 -4.38 -7.84
N LEU A 87 4.09 -5.45 -7.84
CA LEU A 87 5.40 -5.49 -8.47
C LEU A 87 5.39 -6.38 -9.70
N GLN A 88 6.23 -6.04 -10.65
CA GLN A 88 6.44 -6.83 -11.87
C GLN A 88 7.87 -7.34 -11.90
N PRO A 89 8.08 -8.67 -12.06
CA PRO A 89 9.41 -9.22 -12.19
C PRO A 89 9.89 -9.15 -13.63
N ARG A 90 11.20 -8.99 -13.80
CA ARG A 90 11.87 -9.08 -15.09
C ARG A 90 13.12 -9.94 -14.91
N ARG A 91 13.21 -11.01 -15.64
CA ARG A 91 14.38 -11.90 -15.58
C ARG A 91 15.49 -11.40 -16.50
N GLU A 92 16.70 -11.40 -15.98
CA GLU A 92 17.88 -11.08 -16.76
C GLU A 92 18.99 -12.05 -16.33
N GLY A 93 19.22 -13.09 -17.15
CA GLY A 93 20.10 -14.19 -16.77
C GLY A 93 19.55 -14.94 -15.56
N GLN A 94 20.36 -15.04 -14.51
CA GLN A 94 19.96 -15.67 -13.25
C GLN A 94 19.35 -14.68 -12.26
N LEU A 95 19.35 -13.40 -12.60
CA LEU A 95 18.81 -12.35 -11.73
C LEU A 95 17.38 -12.07 -12.09
N ILE A 96 16.59 -11.71 -11.07
CA ILE A 96 15.22 -11.22 -11.24
C ILE A 96 15.19 -9.80 -10.68
N PHE A 97 14.81 -8.86 -11.52
CA PHE A 97 14.61 -7.47 -11.11
C PHE A 97 13.13 -7.22 -10.93
N TYR A 98 12.80 -6.46 -9.90
CA TYR A 98 11.42 -6.09 -9.60
C TYR A 98 11.24 -4.60 -9.82
N SER A 99 10.11 -4.24 -10.42
CA SER A 99 9.72 -2.85 -10.62
C SER A 99 8.30 -2.64 -10.10
N LEU A 100 8.02 -1.40 -9.71
CA LEU A 100 6.70 -1.02 -9.21
C LEU A 100 5.79 -0.74 -10.39
N GLN A 101 4.62 -1.36 -10.41
CA GLN A 101 3.63 -1.13 -11.45
C GLN A 101 3.11 0.30 -11.37
N LYS A 102 2.94 0.94 -12.52
CA LYS A 102 2.62 2.36 -12.61
C LYS A 102 1.39 2.78 -11.82
N PRO A 103 0.24 2.05 -11.87
CA PRO A 103 -0.92 2.47 -11.10
C PRO A 103 -0.66 2.54 -9.60
N TYR A 104 0.15 1.63 -9.09
CA TYR A 104 0.48 1.61 -7.66
C TYR A 104 1.48 2.70 -7.30
N ASP A 105 2.40 3.01 -8.19
CA ASP A 105 3.30 4.14 -8.00
C ASP A 105 2.53 5.46 -7.94
N GLU A 106 1.57 5.65 -8.83
CA GLU A 106 0.73 6.83 -8.84
C GLU A 106 -0.09 6.95 -7.53
N LEU A 107 -0.57 5.82 -7.02
CA LEU A 107 -1.31 5.78 -5.76
C LEU A 107 -0.45 6.14 -4.56
N LEU A 108 0.78 5.61 -4.49
CA LEU A 108 1.63 5.72 -3.32
C LEU A 108 2.55 6.94 -3.34
N LYS A 109 2.84 7.48 -4.50
CA LYS A 109 3.81 8.58 -4.64
C LYS A 109 3.47 9.80 -3.76
N PRO A 110 2.22 10.25 -3.67
CA PRO A 110 1.91 11.37 -2.77
C PRO A 110 2.27 11.09 -1.31
N LEU A 111 2.11 9.85 -0.87
CA LEU A 111 2.48 9.45 0.49
C LEU A 111 4.01 9.46 0.67
N PHE A 112 4.74 8.98 -0.32
CA PHE A 112 6.20 8.98 -0.28
C PHE A 112 6.77 10.39 -0.29
N ASN A 113 6.12 11.31 -1.02
CA ASN A 113 6.51 12.72 -1.00
C ASN A 113 6.36 13.32 0.40
N GLN A 114 5.32 12.94 1.13
CA GLN A 114 5.13 13.38 2.51
C GLN A 114 6.21 12.82 3.44
N ILE A 115 6.62 11.59 3.22
CA ILE A 115 7.70 10.97 3.99
C ILE A 115 9.01 11.73 3.76
N GLU A 116 9.34 12.01 2.50
CA GLU A 116 10.58 12.73 2.15
C GLU A 116 10.61 14.14 2.72
N ASN A 117 9.46 14.79 2.81
CA ASN A 117 9.35 16.15 3.34
C ASN A 117 9.13 16.18 4.85
N ASN A 118 9.15 15.00 5.51
CA ASN A 118 8.93 14.86 6.96
C ASN A 118 7.57 15.40 7.42
N THR A 119 6.61 15.56 6.52
CA THR A 119 5.28 16.10 6.85
C THR A 119 4.56 15.19 7.85
N ILE A 120 4.71 13.88 7.70
CA ILE A 120 4.09 12.92 8.60
C ILE A 120 4.64 13.06 10.02
N LEU A 121 5.96 13.24 10.17
CA LEU A 121 6.58 13.43 11.48
C LEU A 121 6.07 14.71 12.15
N GLU A 122 5.93 15.78 11.38
CA GLU A 122 5.41 17.04 11.92
C GLU A 122 4.01 16.87 12.49
N VAL A 123 3.16 16.06 11.83
CA VAL A 123 1.78 15.83 12.26
C VAL A 123 1.72 14.90 13.48
N PHE A 124 2.51 13.83 13.50
CA PHE A 124 2.38 12.79 14.52
C PHE A 124 3.32 12.96 15.72
N GLU A 125 4.33 13.82 15.62
CA GLU A 125 5.26 14.08 16.73
C GLU A 125 5.05 15.44 17.38
N ALA A 126 4.14 16.24 16.84
CA ALA A 126 3.86 17.58 17.35
C ALA A 126 3.21 17.56 18.74
#